data_ec8ba9e5ed8194ea144d7aa127c3553c
#
_entry.id   ec8ba9e5ed8194ea144d7aa127c3553c
#
_cell.length_a   1.000
_cell.length_b   1.000
_cell.length_c   1.000
_cell.angle_alpha   90.00
_cell.angle_beta   90.00
_cell.angle_gamma   90.00
#
_symmetry.space_group_name_H-M   'P 1'
#
loop_
_entity.id
_entity.type
_entity.pdbx_description
1 polymer ?
#
loop_
_entity_poly.entity_id
_entity_poly.type
_entity_poly.pdbx_seq_one_letter_code
_entity_poly.pdbx_strand_id
1 'polypeptide(L)'
;GNFEVYFEGEKKDDFKPKIQKFFERIEQYVLFLKDFDFVIKSRNSFPHSSGIASSASGMSALALCIMSLERLLSGVEMTDKYFNKKASFLARLGSGSACRSIEGELIVWGKHNEIIGSSNLFGVKFPYMIHSNFKNYHDTILLVDEGEKQVSSTVGHQLMHKHPFAKQRFKQANDNIYKISE
;
A
#
# COMPACT_ATOMS: atom_id res chain seq x y z
N GLY A 1 -19.60 11.57 1.90
CA GLY A 1 -19.40 11.98 3.28
C GLY A 1 -18.26 12.97 3.44
N ASN A 2 -18.32 13.78 4.48
CA ASN A 2 -17.20 14.65 4.85
C ASN A 2 -16.19 13.87 5.68
N PHE A 3 -14.96 14.36 5.77
CA PHE A 3 -13.99 13.76 6.67
C PHE A 3 -13.01 14.78 7.27
N GLU A 4 -12.55 14.47 8.46
CA GLU A 4 -11.46 15.16 9.14
C GLU A 4 -10.28 14.25 9.33
N VAL A 5 -9.07 14.83 9.31
CA VAL A 5 -7.82 14.08 9.45
C VAL A 5 -7.00 14.64 10.59
N TYR A 6 -6.57 13.75 11.48
CA TYR A 6 -5.66 14.04 12.57
C TYR A 6 -4.43 13.12 12.49
N PHE A 7 -3.27 13.71 12.67
CA PHE A 7 -2.00 12.98 12.70
C PHE A 7 -1.21 13.41 13.95
N GLU A 8 -0.77 12.43 14.74
CA GLU A 8 -0.10 12.66 16.04
C GLU A 8 -0.92 13.57 17.00
N GLY A 9 -2.25 13.50 16.91
CA GLY A 9 -3.15 14.29 17.73
C GLY A 9 -3.50 15.67 17.16
N GLU A 10 -2.81 16.16 16.15
CA GLU A 10 -3.03 17.44 15.50
C GLU A 10 -3.87 17.32 14.23
N LYS A 11 -4.71 18.31 13.93
CA LYS A 11 -5.44 18.37 12.67
C LYS A 11 -4.49 18.61 11.52
N LYS A 12 -4.54 17.74 10.48
CA LYS A 12 -3.66 17.79 9.32
C LYS A 12 -4.45 17.91 8.02
N ASP A 13 -4.78 19.14 7.65
CA ASP A 13 -5.51 19.43 6.42
C ASP A 13 -4.69 19.12 5.15
N ASP A 14 -3.37 19.17 5.23
CA ASP A 14 -2.45 18.83 4.14
C ASP A 14 -2.57 17.37 3.65
N PHE A 15 -3.11 16.49 4.48
CA PHE A 15 -3.34 15.09 4.10
C PHE A 15 -4.66 14.89 3.36
N LYS A 16 -5.60 15.84 3.47
CA LYS A 16 -6.94 15.76 2.87
C LYS A 16 -6.91 15.50 1.37
N PRO A 17 -6.12 16.20 0.52
CA PRO A 17 -6.16 16.00 -0.92
C PRO A 17 -5.82 14.58 -1.35
N LYS A 18 -4.92 13.91 -0.62
CA LYS A 18 -4.52 12.55 -0.91
C LYS A 18 -5.58 11.54 -0.48
N ILE A 19 -6.19 11.75 0.68
CA ILE A 19 -7.26 10.90 1.19
C ILE A 19 -8.53 11.07 0.35
N GLN A 20 -8.85 12.30 -0.06
CA GLN A 20 -9.94 12.60 -0.98
C GLN A 20 -9.81 11.80 -2.28
N LYS A 21 -8.65 11.87 -2.94
CA LYS A 21 -8.38 11.08 -4.14
C LYS A 21 -8.48 9.58 -3.90
N PHE A 22 -8.10 9.12 -2.73
CA PHE A 22 -8.24 7.71 -2.37
C PHE A 22 -9.71 7.33 -2.27
N PHE A 23 -10.54 8.09 -1.55
CA PHE A 23 -11.97 7.85 -1.42
C PHE A 23 -12.68 7.88 -2.78
N GLU A 24 -12.39 8.85 -3.63
CA GLU A 24 -12.92 8.92 -5.00
C GLU A 24 -12.61 7.67 -5.84
N ARG A 25 -11.42 7.08 -5.66
CA ARG A 25 -11.02 5.87 -6.39
C ARG A 25 -11.68 4.61 -5.87
N ILE A 26 -12.00 4.54 -4.59
CA ILE A 26 -12.54 3.34 -3.97
C ILE A 26 -14.07 3.36 -3.82
N GLU A 27 -14.75 4.49 -4.00
CA GLU A 27 -16.19 4.61 -3.73
C GLU A 27 -17.05 3.62 -4.54
N GLN A 28 -16.63 3.29 -5.76
CA GLN A 28 -17.34 2.28 -6.57
C GLN A 28 -17.21 0.85 -6.02
N TYR A 29 -16.24 0.59 -5.16
CA TYR A 29 -15.98 -0.71 -4.52
C TYR A 29 -16.45 -0.77 -3.07
N VAL A 30 -16.74 0.40 -2.48
CA VAL A 30 -17.10 0.59 -1.06
C VAL A 30 -18.26 1.57 -1.00
N LEU A 31 -19.46 1.09 -1.27
CA LEU A 31 -20.65 1.94 -1.50
C LEU A 31 -21.05 2.75 -0.27
N PHE A 32 -20.86 2.21 0.93
CA PHE A 32 -21.23 2.86 2.19
C PHE A 32 -20.41 4.12 2.50
N LEU A 33 -19.32 4.40 1.79
CA LEU A 33 -18.52 5.61 2.03
C LEU A 33 -19.31 6.90 1.93
N LYS A 34 -20.41 6.90 1.17
CA LYS A 34 -21.28 8.09 1.01
C LYS A 34 -22.25 8.30 2.18
N ASP A 35 -22.46 7.24 2.96
CA ASP A 35 -23.47 7.23 4.03
C ASP A 35 -22.88 7.68 5.37
N PHE A 36 -21.57 7.91 5.46
CA PHE A 36 -20.86 8.25 6.69
C PHE A 36 -19.98 9.48 6.53
N ASP A 37 -19.85 10.23 7.61
CA ASP A 37 -18.78 11.19 7.83
C ASP A 37 -17.67 10.52 8.65
N PHE A 38 -16.40 10.79 8.31
CA PHE A 38 -15.26 10.10 8.89
C PHE A 38 -14.37 11.03 9.72
N VAL A 39 -13.92 10.54 10.86
CA VAL A 39 -12.81 11.15 11.61
C VAL A 39 -11.64 10.17 11.57
N ILE A 40 -10.62 10.53 10.81
CA ILE A 40 -9.43 9.70 10.59
C ILE A 40 -8.35 10.17 11.55
N LYS A 41 -8.00 9.32 12.52
CA LYS A 41 -6.90 9.57 13.47
C LYS A 41 -5.78 8.58 13.17
N SER A 42 -4.58 9.10 12.94
CA SER A 42 -3.41 8.28 12.59
C SER A 42 -2.17 8.73 13.36
N ARG A 43 -1.25 7.79 13.54
CA ARG A 43 0.10 8.03 14.08
C ARG A 43 1.09 7.08 13.43
N ASN A 44 2.35 7.45 13.42
CA ASN A 44 3.44 6.58 13.02
C ASN A 44 4.30 6.20 14.23
N SER A 45 4.92 5.02 14.18
CA SER A 45 6.00 4.63 15.10
C SER A 45 7.39 5.00 14.56
N PHE A 46 7.46 5.73 13.45
CA PHE A 46 8.68 6.14 12.75
C PHE A 46 8.49 7.54 12.15
N PRO A 47 9.57 8.29 11.85
CA PRO A 47 9.48 9.65 11.32
C PRO A 47 8.68 9.74 10.01
N HIS A 48 7.78 10.72 9.93
CA HIS A 48 6.99 10.96 8.72
C HIS A 48 7.86 11.61 7.63
N SER A 49 7.59 11.29 6.37
CA SER A 49 8.26 11.86 5.18
C SER A 49 9.77 11.61 5.03
N SER A 50 10.40 10.85 5.90
CA SER A 50 11.85 10.55 5.88
C SER A 50 12.27 9.44 4.90
N GLY A 51 11.41 9.08 3.94
CA GLY A 51 11.75 8.07 2.93
C GLY A 51 11.38 6.63 3.29
N ILE A 52 10.81 6.41 4.45
CA ILE A 52 10.51 5.08 5.04
C ILE A 52 9.10 4.59 4.65
N ALA A 53 8.61 4.95 3.48
CA ALA A 53 7.33 4.50 2.94
C ALA A 53 6.07 4.78 3.82
N SER A 54 6.06 5.86 4.63
CA SER A 54 4.94 6.26 5.49
C SER A 54 3.59 6.32 4.74
N SER A 55 3.63 6.72 3.47
CA SER A 55 2.45 6.74 2.60
C SER A 55 1.85 5.34 2.34
N ALA A 56 2.68 4.32 2.19
CA ALA A 56 2.21 2.95 1.99
C ALA A 56 1.61 2.41 3.28
N SER A 57 2.27 2.63 4.41
CA SER A 57 1.78 2.26 5.74
C SER A 57 0.42 2.91 6.05
N GLY A 58 0.29 4.23 5.89
CA GLY A 58 -0.96 4.95 6.14
C GLY A 58 -2.11 4.49 5.26
N MET A 59 -1.88 4.26 3.94
CA MET A 59 -2.94 3.79 3.04
C MET A 59 -3.33 2.33 3.30
N SER A 60 -2.40 1.49 3.74
CA SER A 60 -2.72 0.12 4.15
C SER A 60 -3.59 0.10 5.41
N ALA A 61 -3.21 0.89 6.42
CA ALA A 61 -3.98 1.01 7.65
C ALA A 61 -5.40 1.54 7.38
N LEU A 62 -5.53 2.59 6.55
CA LEU A 62 -6.82 3.14 6.17
C LEU A 62 -7.67 2.12 5.41
N ALA A 63 -7.10 1.39 4.46
CA ALA A 63 -7.81 0.34 3.74
C ALA A 63 -8.29 -0.80 4.67
N LEU A 64 -7.49 -1.20 5.64
CA LEU A 64 -7.88 -2.19 6.66
C LEU A 64 -9.03 -1.68 7.54
N CYS A 65 -9.00 -0.41 7.96
CA CYS A 65 -10.11 0.21 8.72
C CYS A 65 -11.41 0.21 7.90
N ILE A 66 -11.36 0.59 6.62
CA ILE A 66 -12.51 0.58 5.72
C ILE A 66 -13.05 -0.84 5.54
N MET A 67 -12.18 -1.84 5.34
CA MET A 67 -12.60 -3.23 5.23
C MET A 67 -13.18 -3.78 6.53
N SER A 68 -12.66 -3.35 7.68
CA SER A 68 -13.21 -3.71 8.99
C SER A 68 -14.62 -3.13 9.18
N LEU A 69 -14.82 -1.89 8.75
CA LEU A 69 -16.15 -1.28 8.75
C LEU A 69 -17.11 -2.00 7.79
N GLU A 70 -16.65 -2.34 6.58
CA GLU A 70 -17.45 -3.13 5.62
C GLU A 70 -17.88 -4.47 6.23
N ARG A 71 -16.96 -5.16 6.90
CA ARG A 71 -17.25 -6.44 7.59
C ARG A 71 -18.32 -6.28 8.67
N LEU A 72 -18.28 -5.18 9.42
CA LEU A 72 -19.29 -4.89 10.45
C LEU A 72 -20.65 -4.53 9.85
N LEU A 73 -20.67 -3.78 8.75
CA LEU A 73 -21.93 -3.32 8.13
C LEU A 73 -22.61 -4.38 7.28
N SER A 74 -21.85 -5.32 6.71
CA SER A 74 -22.38 -6.29 5.75
C SER A 74 -23.35 -7.30 6.37
N GLY A 75 -23.25 -7.57 7.68
CA GLY A 75 -24.03 -8.60 8.36
C GLY A 75 -23.79 -10.02 7.84
N VAL A 76 -22.86 -10.21 6.91
CA VAL A 76 -22.49 -11.49 6.30
C VAL A 76 -21.09 -11.88 6.71
N GLU A 77 -20.88 -13.17 6.94
CA GLU A 77 -19.54 -13.68 7.26
C GLU A 77 -18.59 -13.45 6.08
N MET A 78 -17.54 -12.66 6.33
CA MET A 78 -16.52 -12.34 5.36
C MET A 78 -15.27 -13.15 5.64
N THR A 79 -14.84 -14.00 4.70
CA THR A 79 -13.61 -14.78 4.85
C THR A 79 -12.38 -13.87 4.91
N ASP A 80 -11.37 -14.23 5.69
CA ASP A 80 -10.11 -13.46 5.78
C ASP A 80 -9.40 -13.36 4.42
N LYS A 81 -9.50 -14.39 3.60
CA LYS A 81 -8.97 -14.37 2.22
C LYS A 81 -9.60 -13.27 1.38
N TYR A 82 -10.92 -13.12 1.43
CA TYR A 82 -11.61 -12.04 0.70
C TYR A 82 -11.26 -10.68 1.28
N PHE A 83 -11.30 -10.56 2.61
CA PHE A 83 -10.97 -9.35 3.35
C PHE A 83 -9.57 -8.83 2.96
N ASN A 84 -8.54 -9.67 3.10
CA ASN A 84 -7.16 -9.30 2.81
C ASN A 84 -6.95 -8.96 1.33
N LYS A 85 -7.53 -9.73 0.43
CA LYS A 85 -7.44 -9.48 -1.01
C LYS A 85 -8.07 -8.14 -1.40
N LYS A 86 -9.27 -7.83 -0.89
CA LYS A 86 -9.93 -6.55 -1.15
C LYS A 86 -9.21 -5.40 -0.46
N ALA A 87 -8.76 -5.56 0.80
CA ALA A 87 -7.94 -4.58 1.48
C ALA A 87 -6.67 -4.23 0.70
N SER A 88 -5.97 -5.25 0.18
CA SER A 88 -4.77 -5.09 -0.63
C SER A 88 -5.06 -4.34 -1.93
N PHE A 89 -6.15 -4.66 -2.59
CA PHE A 89 -6.61 -3.94 -3.79
C PHE A 89 -6.91 -2.47 -3.49
N LEU A 90 -7.68 -2.18 -2.44
CA LEU A 90 -8.00 -0.81 -2.04
C LEU A 90 -6.75 -0.02 -1.65
N ALA A 91 -5.88 -0.61 -0.82
CA ALA A 91 -4.64 0.03 -0.40
C ALA A 91 -3.78 0.48 -1.58
N ARG A 92 -3.69 -0.36 -2.64
CA ARG A 92 -2.96 -0.04 -3.87
C ARG A 92 -3.52 1.19 -4.58
N LEU A 93 -4.82 1.43 -4.52
CA LEU A 93 -5.45 2.61 -5.12
C LEU A 93 -5.06 3.91 -4.39
N GLY A 94 -4.69 3.82 -3.13
CA GLY A 94 -4.16 4.94 -2.34
C GLY A 94 -2.66 5.17 -2.52
N SER A 95 -1.90 4.07 -2.52
CA SER A 95 -0.44 4.07 -2.76
C SER A 95 -0.03 2.72 -3.33
N GLY A 96 0.59 2.70 -4.50
CA GLY A 96 0.85 1.46 -5.25
C GLY A 96 1.44 0.33 -4.40
N SER A 97 2.52 0.61 -3.68
CA SER A 97 3.21 -0.37 -2.84
C SER A 97 2.45 -0.76 -1.56
N ALA A 98 1.41 -0.03 -1.17
CA ALA A 98 0.63 -0.30 0.03
C ALA A 98 -0.04 -1.69 0.02
N CYS A 99 -0.36 -2.22 -1.16
CA CYS A 99 -0.92 -3.57 -1.30
C CYS A 99 -0.06 -4.67 -0.65
N ARG A 100 1.24 -4.44 -0.48
CA ARG A 100 2.18 -5.40 0.12
C ARG A 100 2.14 -5.41 1.65
N SER A 101 1.55 -4.40 2.27
CA SER A 101 1.55 -4.23 3.74
C SER A 101 0.31 -4.84 4.42
N ILE A 102 -0.53 -5.57 3.70
CA ILE A 102 -1.77 -6.13 4.25
C ILE A 102 -1.55 -7.49 4.91
N GLU A 103 -0.83 -8.40 4.28
CA GLU A 103 -0.68 -9.78 4.77
C GLU A 103 0.69 -10.06 5.41
N GLY A 104 1.64 -9.14 5.34
CA GLY A 104 2.96 -9.29 5.96
C GLY A 104 3.88 -10.31 5.29
N GLU A 105 5.04 -10.55 5.88
CA GLU A 105 6.13 -11.40 5.42
C GLU A 105 6.59 -11.11 3.98
N LEU A 106 6.62 -12.08 3.09
CA LEU A 106 7.09 -11.95 1.72
C LEU A 106 5.90 -11.84 0.75
N ILE A 107 5.71 -10.64 0.20
CA ILE A 107 4.59 -10.32 -0.69
C ILE A 107 5.10 -9.96 -2.08
N VAL A 108 4.51 -10.58 -3.10
CA VAL A 108 4.71 -10.24 -4.50
C VAL A 108 3.59 -9.33 -4.98
N TRP A 109 3.96 -8.24 -5.62
CA TRP A 109 3.04 -7.36 -6.32
C TRP A 109 3.51 -7.12 -7.75
N GLY A 110 2.64 -7.35 -8.69
CA GLY A 110 2.89 -7.34 -10.11
C GLY A 110 2.73 -8.75 -10.69
N LYS A 111 2.11 -8.83 -11.86
CA LYS A 111 1.92 -10.10 -12.54
C LYS A 111 3.26 -10.63 -13.03
N HIS A 112 3.56 -11.88 -12.69
CA HIS A 112 4.75 -12.60 -13.13
C HIS A 112 4.36 -14.02 -13.54
N ASN A 113 4.90 -14.51 -14.65
CA ASN A 113 4.49 -15.80 -15.22
C ASN A 113 4.82 -16.99 -14.32
N GLU A 114 5.96 -16.93 -13.64
CA GLU A 114 6.46 -17.99 -12.77
C GLU A 114 5.90 -17.92 -11.33
N ILE A 115 5.12 -16.91 -10.99
CA ILE A 115 4.57 -16.77 -9.65
C ILE A 115 3.06 -16.95 -9.69
N ILE A 116 2.62 -18.10 -9.19
CA ILE A 116 1.20 -18.47 -9.16
C ILE A 116 0.38 -17.44 -8.37
N GLY A 117 -0.71 -16.98 -8.98
CA GLY A 117 -1.63 -16.03 -8.34
C GLY A 117 -1.16 -14.57 -8.35
N SER A 118 0.05 -14.29 -8.85
CA SER A 118 0.56 -12.92 -8.95
C SER A 118 -0.36 -12.00 -9.74
N SER A 119 -0.48 -10.74 -9.30
CA SER A 119 -1.46 -9.80 -9.85
C SER A 119 -0.93 -8.37 -9.87
N ASN A 120 -1.35 -7.60 -10.87
CA ASN A 120 -1.14 -6.15 -10.88
C ASN A 120 -2.14 -5.40 -9.99
N LEU A 121 -3.19 -6.06 -9.49
CA LEU A 121 -4.28 -5.43 -8.76
C LEU A 121 -4.11 -5.48 -7.25
N PHE A 122 -3.44 -6.49 -6.72
CA PHE A 122 -3.22 -6.71 -5.27
C PHE A 122 -1.92 -7.46 -5.03
N GLY A 123 -1.41 -7.41 -3.83
CA GLY A 123 -0.28 -8.23 -3.40
C GLY A 123 -0.74 -9.66 -3.06
N VAL A 124 0.15 -10.62 -3.28
CA VAL A 124 -0.07 -12.04 -2.90
C VAL A 124 1.12 -12.51 -2.09
N LYS A 125 0.87 -13.37 -1.11
CA LYS A 125 1.96 -14.06 -0.41
C LYS A 125 2.78 -14.85 -1.42
N PHE A 126 4.09 -14.85 -1.26
CA PHE A 126 4.97 -15.66 -2.08
C PHE A 126 4.58 -17.14 -1.91
N PRO A 127 4.19 -17.82 -3.00
CA PRO A 127 3.49 -19.11 -2.89
C PRO A 127 4.42 -20.31 -2.74
N TYR A 128 5.74 -20.09 -2.75
CA TYR A 128 6.74 -21.15 -2.71
C TYR A 128 7.46 -21.20 -1.37
N MET A 129 8.30 -22.20 -1.18
CA MET A 129 9.12 -22.35 0.02
C MET A 129 10.13 -21.21 0.11
N ILE A 130 10.16 -20.52 1.25
CA ILE A 130 11.07 -19.42 1.50
C ILE A 130 12.34 -19.97 2.15
N HIS A 131 13.50 -19.69 1.56
CA HIS A 131 14.78 -20.04 2.12
C HIS A 131 15.00 -19.36 3.48
N SER A 132 15.64 -20.04 4.43
CA SER A 132 15.81 -19.57 5.81
C SER A 132 16.45 -18.19 5.93
N ASN A 133 17.37 -17.83 5.01
CA ASN A 133 18.02 -16.51 5.00
C ASN A 133 17.04 -15.36 4.79
N PHE A 134 15.88 -15.59 4.18
CA PHE A 134 14.84 -14.57 3.97
C PHE A 134 13.81 -14.49 5.10
N LYS A 135 13.86 -15.41 6.08
CA LYS A 135 12.91 -15.42 7.21
C LYS A 135 13.28 -14.43 8.31
N ASN A 136 14.54 -14.04 8.40
CA ASN A 136 15.08 -13.13 9.41
C ASN A 136 15.70 -11.88 8.77
N TYR A 137 14.96 -11.24 7.87
CA TYR A 137 15.41 -10.02 7.23
C TYR A 137 15.32 -8.85 8.21
N HIS A 138 16.43 -8.15 8.41
CA HIS A 138 16.49 -6.92 9.17
C HIS A 138 16.82 -5.77 8.24
N ASP A 139 15.99 -4.73 8.27
CA ASP A 139 16.22 -3.49 7.54
C ASP A 139 16.58 -2.38 8.52
N THR A 140 17.81 -1.90 8.47
CA THR A 140 18.28 -0.81 9.31
C THR A 140 18.34 0.47 8.50
N ILE A 141 17.58 1.46 8.92
CA ILE A 141 17.51 2.76 8.24
C ILE A 141 18.40 3.74 8.97
N LEU A 142 19.40 4.27 8.26
CA LEU A 142 20.25 5.34 8.74
C LEU A 142 19.66 6.69 8.32
N LEU A 143 19.17 7.45 9.29
CA LEU A 143 18.67 8.80 9.06
C LEU A 143 19.84 9.78 9.06
N VAL A 144 20.18 10.31 7.88
CA VAL A 144 21.22 11.35 7.73
C VAL A 144 20.60 12.74 7.92
N ASP A 145 19.36 12.91 7.53
CA ASP A 145 18.59 14.14 7.67
C ASP A 145 17.13 13.77 8.01
N GLU A 146 16.60 14.35 9.06
CA GLU A 146 15.22 14.19 9.51
C GLU A 146 14.23 15.12 8.78
N GLY A 147 14.72 15.95 7.85
CA GLY A 147 13.94 16.90 7.08
C GLY A 147 12.96 16.24 6.13
N GLU A 148 11.97 17.01 5.69
CA GLU A 148 10.97 16.55 4.73
C GLU A 148 11.57 16.47 3.32
N LYS A 149 11.17 15.43 2.59
CA LYS A 149 11.52 15.26 1.18
C LYS A 149 11.04 16.44 0.33
N GLN A 150 11.93 17.07 -0.41
CA GLN A 150 11.59 18.13 -1.37
C GLN A 150 10.77 17.62 -2.56
N VAL A 151 10.99 16.37 -2.98
CA VAL A 151 10.29 15.75 -4.12
C VAL A 151 9.55 14.50 -3.67
N SER A 152 8.24 14.45 -3.93
CA SER A 152 7.42 13.29 -3.58
C SER A 152 7.81 12.06 -4.42
N SER A 153 7.69 10.86 -3.83
CA SER A 153 7.89 9.59 -4.56
C SER A 153 6.96 9.45 -5.78
N THR A 154 5.77 10.05 -5.74
CA THR A 154 4.82 10.04 -6.86
C THR A 154 5.40 10.75 -8.08
N VAL A 155 6.02 11.92 -7.88
CA VAL A 155 6.68 12.66 -8.97
C VAL A 155 7.85 11.86 -9.52
N GLY A 156 8.70 11.29 -8.65
CA GLY A 156 9.82 10.44 -9.07
C GLY A 156 9.38 9.24 -9.92
N HIS A 157 8.30 8.56 -9.54
CA HIS A 157 7.75 7.44 -10.31
C HIS A 157 7.18 7.86 -11.67
N GLN A 158 6.57 9.04 -11.78
CA GLN A 158 6.05 9.55 -13.06
C GLN A 158 7.15 9.79 -14.09
N LEU A 159 8.36 10.16 -13.66
CA LEU A 159 9.50 10.37 -14.56
C LEU A 159 9.91 9.08 -15.29
N MET A 160 9.66 7.91 -14.70
CA MET A 160 9.99 6.63 -15.32
C MET A 160 9.15 6.30 -16.57
N HIS A 161 7.92 6.80 -16.68
CA HIS A 161 7.03 6.47 -17.80
C HIS A 161 7.57 6.92 -19.17
N LYS A 162 8.38 7.97 -19.21
CA LYS A 162 8.98 8.51 -20.46
C LYS A 162 10.50 8.32 -20.52
N HIS A 163 11.07 7.60 -19.57
CA HIS A 163 12.51 7.39 -19.52
C HIS A 163 12.94 6.42 -20.62
N PRO A 164 14.00 6.71 -21.40
CA PRO A 164 14.42 5.86 -22.54
C PRO A 164 14.76 4.44 -22.13
N PHE A 165 15.26 4.21 -20.91
CA PHE A 165 15.58 2.89 -20.38
C PHE A 165 14.46 2.21 -19.57
N ALA A 166 13.24 2.75 -19.54
CA ALA A 166 12.15 2.20 -18.72
C ALA A 166 11.85 0.74 -19.09
N LYS A 167 11.75 0.42 -20.39
CA LYS A 167 11.48 -0.96 -20.85
C LYS A 167 12.55 -1.96 -20.39
N GLN A 168 13.82 -1.59 -20.49
CA GLN A 168 14.94 -2.43 -20.07
C GLN A 168 14.94 -2.62 -18.55
N ARG A 169 14.64 -1.56 -17.80
CA ARG A 169 14.53 -1.62 -16.33
C ARG A 169 13.40 -2.55 -15.89
N PHE A 170 12.25 -2.52 -16.57
CA PHE A 170 11.14 -3.42 -16.26
C PHE A 170 11.47 -4.87 -16.61
N LYS A 171 12.12 -5.11 -17.76
CA LYS A 171 12.61 -6.46 -18.11
C LYS A 171 13.58 -6.97 -17.06
N GLN A 172 14.60 -6.19 -16.71
CA GLN A 172 15.57 -6.56 -15.68
C GLN A 172 14.89 -6.89 -14.32
N ALA A 173 13.88 -6.13 -13.93
CA ALA A 173 13.14 -6.39 -12.70
C ALA A 173 12.43 -7.76 -12.74
N ASN A 174 11.80 -8.11 -13.86
CA ASN A 174 11.16 -9.42 -14.03
C ASN A 174 12.18 -10.56 -14.05
N ASP A 175 13.30 -10.39 -14.77
CA ASP A 175 14.37 -11.38 -14.82
C ASP A 175 14.98 -11.62 -13.42
N ASN A 176 15.11 -10.57 -12.61
CA ASN A 176 15.61 -10.68 -11.25
C ASN A 176 14.61 -11.38 -10.32
N ILE A 177 13.32 -11.09 -10.46
CA ILE A 177 12.28 -11.79 -9.68
C ILE A 177 12.30 -13.28 -10.02
N TYR A 178 12.42 -13.65 -11.29
CA TYR A 178 12.56 -15.04 -11.72
C TYR A 178 13.73 -15.72 -10.99
N LYS A 179 14.93 -15.15 -11.07
CA LYS A 179 16.14 -15.70 -10.44
C LYS A 179 16.07 -15.85 -8.93
N ILE A 180 15.34 -14.96 -8.26
CA ILE A 180 15.19 -15.02 -6.79
C ILE A 180 14.13 -16.04 -6.40
N SER A 181 13.17 -16.33 -7.28
CA SER A 181 12.09 -17.29 -7.03
C SER A 181 12.47 -18.76 -7.29
N GLU A 182 13.60 -19.03 -7.95
CA GLU A 182 14.21 -20.36 -8.07
C GLU A 182 14.90 -20.79 -6.77
#